data_c75e7d825a74ab23d24bfa7269940b0e
#
_entry.id   c75e7d825a74ab23d24bfa7269940b0e
#
_cell.length_a   1.000
_cell.length_b   1.000
_cell.length_c   1.000
_cell.angle_alpha   90.00
_cell.angle_beta   90.00
_cell.angle_gamma   90.00
#
_symmetry.space_group_name_H-M   'P 1'
#
loop_
_entity.id
_entity.type
_entity.pdbx_description
1 polymer ?
#
loop_
_entity_poly.entity_id
_entity_poly.type
_entity_poly.pdbx_seq_one_letter_code
_entity_poly.pdbx_strand_id
1 'polypeptide(L)'
;MFDITVDDVIEVYEQLKDRYNLVLTTTSALDKGFTVDCPIIVGKAHRQIIELYEDGGNFVMDVMDAEQTKGTHWHPNDVEGAIEYIVEFMEGKSDYEMYPFRQV
;
A
#
# COMPACT_ATOMS: atom_id res chain seq x y z
N MET A 1 -13.46 -3.20 18.51
CA MET A 1 -12.94 -2.80 17.19
C MET A 1 -11.44 -2.59 17.29
N PHE A 2 -10.70 -3.14 16.36
CA PHE A 2 -9.25 -3.04 16.40
C PHE A 2 -8.79 -2.11 15.28
N ASP A 3 -8.03 -1.11 15.65
CA ASP A 3 -7.44 -0.21 14.66
C ASP A 3 -6.18 -0.85 14.08
N ILE A 4 -5.94 -0.58 12.80
CA ILE A 4 -4.72 -0.96 12.12
C ILE A 4 -3.58 -0.10 12.67
N THR A 5 -2.43 -0.71 12.88
CA THR A 5 -1.24 -0.02 13.37
C THR A 5 -0.10 -0.14 12.37
N VAL A 6 0.97 0.63 12.61
CA VAL A 6 2.18 0.52 11.78
C VAL A 6 2.79 -0.88 11.88
N ASP A 7 2.63 -1.55 13.02
CA ASP A 7 3.11 -2.93 13.18
C ASP A 7 2.38 -3.89 12.25
N ASP A 8 1.11 -3.62 11.94
CA ASP A 8 0.34 -4.43 10.99
C ASP A 8 0.90 -4.31 9.58
N VAL A 9 1.36 -3.11 9.20
CA VAL A 9 2.03 -2.91 7.90
C VAL A 9 3.31 -3.73 7.85
N ILE A 10 4.10 -3.69 8.90
CA ILE A 10 5.35 -4.46 8.98
C ILE A 10 5.06 -5.96 8.92
N GLU A 11 3.99 -6.42 9.58
CA GLU A 11 3.59 -7.82 9.53
C GLU A 11 3.27 -8.28 8.10
N VAL A 12 2.54 -7.48 7.35
CA VAL A 12 2.25 -7.77 5.94
C VAL A 12 3.55 -7.94 5.16
N TYR A 13 4.49 -7.02 5.34
CA TYR A 13 5.79 -7.10 4.68
C TYR A 13 6.54 -8.37 5.07
N GLU A 14 6.62 -8.68 6.37
CA GLU A 14 7.36 -9.85 6.85
C GLU A 14 6.81 -11.15 6.29
N GLN A 15 5.50 -11.25 6.09
CA GLN A 15 4.89 -12.44 5.53
C GLN A 15 5.10 -12.59 4.03
N LEU A 16 5.40 -11.51 3.31
CA LEU A 16 5.49 -11.53 1.84
C LEU A 16 6.89 -11.32 1.29
N LYS A 17 7.83 -10.85 2.09
CA LYS A 17 9.16 -10.44 1.61
C LYS A 17 9.96 -11.57 0.96
N ASP A 18 9.73 -12.82 1.37
CA ASP A 18 10.45 -13.97 0.83
C ASP A 18 9.79 -14.51 -0.44
N ARG A 19 8.58 -14.07 -0.75
CA ARG A 19 7.83 -14.55 -1.91
C ARG A 19 7.86 -13.55 -3.07
N TYR A 20 7.90 -12.28 -2.75
CA TYR A 20 7.79 -11.21 -3.74
C TYR A 20 8.84 -10.14 -3.49
N ASN A 21 9.24 -9.47 -4.55
CA ASN A 21 10.21 -8.39 -4.47
C ASN A 21 9.51 -7.09 -4.03
N LEU A 22 9.26 -6.99 -2.73
CA LEU A 22 8.66 -5.82 -2.13
C LEU A 22 9.73 -5.01 -1.41
N VAL A 23 9.53 -3.70 -1.34
CA VAL A 23 10.42 -2.79 -0.61
C VAL A 23 9.65 -2.21 0.56
N LEU A 24 10.23 -2.30 1.75
CA LEU A 24 9.72 -1.58 2.91
C LEU A 24 10.56 -0.33 3.09
N THR A 25 9.95 0.82 2.96
CA THR A 25 10.62 2.10 3.11
C THR A 25 9.85 2.96 4.11
N THR A 26 10.34 4.14 4.40
CA THR A 26 9.64 5.08 5.27
C THR A 26 9.42 6.39 4.54
N THR A 27 8.31 7.02 4.86
CA THR A 27 8.04 8.38 4.42
C THR A 27 7.78 9.23 5.64
N SER A 28 8.17 10.50 5.57
CA SER A 28 7.93 11.44 6.68
C SER A 28 6.57 12.08 6.49
N ALA A 29 5.77 12.06 7.55
CA ALA A 29 4.48 12.72 7.58
C ALA A 29 4.44 13.68 8.76
N LEU A 30 3.72 14.79 8.61
CA LEU A 30 3.51 15.72 9.71
C LEU A 30 2.26 15.31 10.47
N ASP A 31 2.43 15.02 11.75
CA ASP A 31 1.33 14.68 12.63
C ASP A 31 1.43 15.51 13.91
N LYS A 32 0.39 16.25 14.22
CA LYS A 32 0.27 17.07 15.44
C LYS A 32 1.48 17.98 15.66
N GLY A 33 2.04 18.53 14.59
CA GLY A 33 3.19 19.41 14.65
C GLY A 33 4.54 18.69 14.72
N PHE A 34 4.57 17.37 14.65
CA PHE A 34 5.79 16.58 14.67
C PHE A 34 5.93 15.78 13.39
N THR A 35 7.18 15.60 12.95
CA THR A 35 7.47 14.71 11.84
C THR A 35 7.50 13.27 12.35
N VAL A 36 6.70 12.41 11.74
CA VAL A 36 6.66 10.97 12.05
C VAL A 36 7.02 10.19 10.82
N ASP A 37 7.82 9.16 11.02
CA ASP A 37 8.18 8.25 9.94
C ASP A 37 7.12 7.16 9.84
N CYS A 38 6.56 7.00 8.64
CA CYS A 38 5.52 6.01 8.37
C CYS A 38 6.08 4.92 7.45
N PRO A 39 5.99 3.64 7.84
CA PRO A 39 6.43 2.57 6.94
C PRO A 39 5.48 2.43 5.76
N ILE A 40 6.05 2.26 4.58
CA ILE A 40 5.31 2.02 3.35
C ILE A 40 5.89 0.80 2.65
N ILE A 41 5.02 -0.13 2.27
CA ILE A 41 5.39 -1.24 1.40
C ILE A 41 5.17 -0.78 -0.04
N VAL A 42 6.17 -0.98 -0.89
CA VAL A 42 6.09 -0.65 -2.31
C VAL A 42 6.37 -1.90 -3.12
N GLY A 43 5.49 -2.22 -4.03
CA GLY A 43 5.66 -3.30 -4.99
C GLY A 43 5.48 -2.79 -6.41
N LYS A 44 6.22 -3.36 -7.35
CA LYS A 44 6.12 -3.00 -8.77
C LYS A 44 5.94 -4.26 -9.59
N ALA A 45 4.90 -4.28 -10.40
CA ALA A 45 4.61 -5.40 -11.29
C ALA A 45 3.66 -4.93 -12.40
N HIS A 46 3.78 -5.54 -13.58
CA HIS A 46 2.82 -5.34 -14.67
C HIS A 46 2.62 -3.87 -15.07
N ARG A 47 3.71 -3.08 -15.02
CA ARG A 47 3.70 -1.64 -15.31
C ARG A 47 2.82 -0.85 -14.36
N GLN A 48 2.69 -1.35 -13.13
CA GLN A 48 1.93 -0.70 -12.07
C GLN A 48 2.74 -0.70 -10.79
N ILE A 49 2.34 0.18 -9.88
CA ILE A 49 2.94 0.31 -8.56
C ILE A 49 1.84 0.13 -7.53
N ILE A 50 2.09 -0.70 -6.51
CA ILE A 50 1.20 -0.81 -5.37
C ILE A 50 1.92 -0.30 -4.13
N GLU A 51 1.19 0.44 -3.29
CA GLU A 51 1.70 0.93 -2.02
C GLU A 51 0.72 0.58 -0.92
N LEU A 52 1.25 0.20 0.24
CA LEU A 52 0.44 -0.08 1.43
C LEU A 52 1.04 0.65 2.63
N TYR A 53 0.21 1.40 3.34
CA TYR A 53 0.62 2.08 4.57
C TYR A 53 -0.57 2.20 5.51
N GLU A 54 -0.35 2.74 6.71
CA GLU A 54 -1.39 2.97 7.71
C GLU A 54 -1.64 4.48 7.83
N ASP A 55 -2.89 4.87 7.91
CA ASP A 55 -3.28 6.25 8.16
C ASP A 55 -4.57 6.27 9.00
N GLY A 56 -4.50 6.92 10.15
CA GLY A 56 -5.66 7.10 11.01
C GLY A 56 -6.29 5.81 11.50
N GLY A 57 -5.50 4.75 11.68
CA GLY A 57 -6.00 3.46 12.14
C GLY A 57 -6.53 2.57 11.03
N ASN A 58 -6.30 2.92 9.77
CA ASN A 58 -6.75 2.15 8.61
C ASN A 58 -5.58 1.79 7.71
N PHE A 59 -5.67 0.64 7.04
CA PHE A 59 -4.80 0.40 5.90
C PHE A 59 -5.22 1.31 4.75
N VAL A 60 -4.23 1.86 4.06
CA VAL A 60 -4.44 2.54 2.79
C VAL A 60 -3.63 1.81 1.74
N MET A 61 -4.28 1.41 0.68
CA MET A 61 -3.62 0.72 -0.43
C MET A 61 -3.87 1.51 -1.71
N ASP A 62 -2.79 1.95 -2.34
CA ASP A 62 -2.84 2.69 -3.59
C ASP A 62 -2.25 1.83 -4.70
N VAL A 63 -2.92 1.79 -5.84
CA VAL A 63 -2.37 1.20 -7.07
C VAL A 63 -2.40 2.28 -8.15
N MET A 64 -1.28 2.43 -8.83
CA MET A 64 -1.14 3.44 -9.87
C MET A 64 -0.35 2.88 -11.05
N ASP A 65 -0.48 3.52 -12.22
CA ASP A 65 0.34 3.16 -13.36
C ASP A 65 1.79 3.64 -13.13
N ALA A 66 2.72 3.07 -13.90
CA ALA A 66 4.15 3.38 -13.72
C ALA A 66 4.45 4.86 -13.97
N GLU A 67 3.70 5.52 -14.84
CA GLU A 67 3.86 6.94 -15.12
C GLU A 67 3.18 7.83 -14.06
N GLN A 68 2.43 7.22 -13.15
CA GLN A 68 1.71 7.91 -12.07
C GLN A 68 0.70 8.93 -12.59
N THR A 69 0.02 8.61 -13.69
CA THR A 69 -0.99 9.48 -14.30
C THR A 69 -2.41 9.12 -13.88
N LYS A 70 -2.62 7.90 -13.41
CA LYS A 70 -3.92 7.41 -12.94
C LYS A 70 -3.72 6.37 -11.86
N GLY A 71 -4.73 6.15 -11.06
CA GLY A 71 -4.66 5.18 -9.99
C GLY A 71 -6.01 4.98 -9.32
N THR A 72 -5.98 4.14 -8.30
CA THR A 72 -7.13 3.89 -7.43
C THR A 72 -6.62 3.61 -6.03
N HIS A 73 -7.49 3.73 -5.03
CA HIS A 73 -7.14 3.41 -3.66
C HIS A 73 -8.31 2.78 -2.94
N TRP A 74 -7.99 2.01 -1.88
CA TRP A 74 -9.00 1.41 -1.00
C TRP A 74 -8.36 1.08 0.34
N HIS A 75 -9.21 0.59 1.25
CA HIS A 75 -8.80 0.33 2.64
C HIS A 75 -9.05 -1.14 2.99
N PRO A 76 -8.04 -2.01 2.86
CA PRO A 76 -8.19 -3.39 3.34
C PRO A 76 -8.56 -3.38 4.83
N ASN A 77 -9.40 -4.31 5.24
CA ASN A 77 -9.93 -4.32 6.60
C ASN A 77 -8.96 -4.89 7.62
N ASP A 78 -8.08 -5.77 7.20
CA ASP A 78 -7.17 -6.48 8.10
C ASP A 78 -5.91 -6.93 7.38
N VAL A 79 -5.00 -7.54 8.14
CA VAL A 79 -3.72 -8.03 7.61
C VAL A 79 -3.95 -9.07 6.50
N GLU A 80 -4.87 -10.01 6.70
CA GLU A 80 -5.15 -11.03 5.69
C GLU A 80 -5.64 -10.41 4.39
N GLY A 81 -6.55 -9.45 4.47
CA GLY A 81 -7.07 -8.76 3.30
C GLY A 81 -5.99 -8.00 2.56
N ALA A 82 -5.11 -7.31 3.29
CA ALA A 82 -3.99 -6.60 2.69
C ALA A 82 -3.04 -7.56 1.97
N ILE A 83 -2.71 -8.69 2.60
CA ILE A 83 -1.85 -9.72 2.00
C ILE A 83 -2.48 -10.24 0.71
N GLU A 84 -3.77 -10.57 0.76
CA GLU A 84 -4.48 -11.13 -0.39
C GLU A 84 -4.45 -10.16 -1.59
N TYR A 85 -4.69 -8.88 -1.37
CA TYR A 85 -4.62 -7.88 -2.43
C TYR A 85 -3.23 -7.76 -3.03
N ILE A 86 -2.19 -7.75 -2.20
CA ILE A 86 -0.82 -7.66 -2.70
C ILE A 86 -0.46 -8.89 -3.51
N VAL A 87 -0.83 -10.08 -3.05
CA VAL A 87 -0.58 -11.33 -3.78
C VAL A 87 -1.27 -11.30 -5.14
N GLU A 88 -2.53 -10.91 -5.19
CA GLU A 88 -3.27 -10.80 -6.43
C GLU A 88 -2.60 -9.81 -7.40
N PHE A 89 -2.17 -8.67 -6.87
CA PHE A 89 -1.47 -7.67 -7.66
C PHE A 89 -0.17 -8.23 -8.25
N MET A 90 0.67 -8.82 -7.39
CA MET A 90 1.99 -9.30 -7.83
C MET A 90 1.88 -10.45 -8.82
N GLU A 91 0.80 -11.24 -8.74
CA GLU A 91 0.57 -12.36 -9.66
C GLU A 91 -0.23 -11.98 -10.91
N GLY A 92 -0.58 -10.70 -11.03
CA GLY A 92 -1.31 -10.22 -12.20
C GLY A 92 -2.74 -10.71 -12.31
N LYS A 93 -3.35 -11.06 -11.17
CA LYS A 93 -4.71 -11.59 -11.13
C LYS A 93 -5.76 -10.53 -10.84
N SER A 94 -5.34 -9.30 -10.59
CA SER A 94 -6.25 -8.21 -10.27
C SER A 94 -6.49 -7.34 -11.48
N ASP A 95 -7.73 -6.89 -11.62
CA ASP A 95 -8.12 -5.93 -12.65
C ASP A 95 -8.68 -4.71 -11.94
N TYR A 96 -7.84 -3.70 -11.81
CA TYR A 96 -8.20 -2.49 -11.08
C TYR A 96 -8.74 -1.43 -12.03
N GLU A 97 -9.88 -0.85 -11.66
CA GLU A 97 -10.40 0.30 -12.37
C GLU A 97 -9.62 1.54 -11.95
N MET A 98 -8.92 2.15 -12.88
CA MET A 98 -8.05 3.28 -12.62
C MET A 98 -8.66 4.58 -13.10
N TYR A 99 -8.49 5.62 -12.31
CA TYR A 99 -9.03 6.95 -12.59
C TYR A 99 -7.88 7.94 -12.77
N PRO A 100 -7.97 8.86 -13.75
CA PRO A 100 -6.95 9.88 -13.93
C PRO A 100 -6.76 10.71 -12.66
N PHE A 101 -5.50 11.01 -12.34
CA PHE A 101 -5.24 11.93 -11.25
C PHE A 101 -5.73 13.32 -11.65
N ARG A 102 -6.30 14.01 -10.66
CA ARG A 102 -6.84 15.33 -10.90
C ARG A 102 -5.72 16.30 -11.22
N GLN A 103 -5.81 16.93 -12.37
CA GLN A 103 -4.90 17.99 -12.74
C GLN A 103 -5.51 19.33 -12.33
N VAL A 104 -4.67 20.15 -11.72
CA VAL A 104 -5.06 21.46 -11.24
C VAL A 104 -4.47 22.53 -12.13
#